data_c2c0d5583fa50d58184777be5bc5a2b8
#
_entry.id   c2c0d5583fa50d58184777be5bc5a2b8
#
_cell.length_a   1.000
_cell.length_b   1.000
_cell.length_c   1.000
_cell.angle_alpha   90.00
_cell.angle_beta   90.00
_cell.angle_gamma   90.00
#
_symmetry.space_group_name_H-M   'P 1'
#
loop_
_entity.id
_entity.type
_entity.pdbx_description
1 polymer ?
#
loop_
_entity_poly.entity_id
_entity_poly.type
_entity_poly.pdbx_seq_one_letter_code
_entity_poly.pdbx_strand_id
1 'polypeptide(L)'
;MLSGDNLGLTKGTMFEIASNHTIKTYKGKKLKMPGKTRGLVKIIDVGPEGSKARIIRKWRKIKEGHRAYELKAPPITTDLNFTVSTGDRYELSGKAWLNSFSEFTASINYHLGVIRDTRDNMDGYIGFGTDLKYGIFSGFGANGYLSLNLPFLFAGRGDDDGNNVISIFSDPSIDANLAVQISKERDIVLSASYVFTSMHGPWQWQKDTGSRDEDGSSITETEYAVWDDNMKPEFRPKGFYISISLRRIRF
;
A
#
# COMPACT_ATOMS: atom_id res chain seq x y z
N MET A 1 -0.85 0.15 31.70
CA MET A 1 0.55 0.60 31.81
C MET A 1 0.62 1.59 32.98
N LEU A 2 1.73 1.57 33.72
CA LEU A 2 1.95 2.45 34.89
C LEU A 2 2.57 3.80 34.51
N SER A 3 2.43 4.23 33.30
CA SER A 3 2.95 5.50 32.81
C SER A 3 1.80 6.35 32.29
N GLY A 4 1.71 7.57 32.76
CA GLY A 4 0.66 8.52 32.44
C GLY A 4 1.20 9.83 31.90
N ASP A 5 0.35 10.83 31.92
CA ASP A 5 0.60 12.17 31.38
C ASP A 5 1.83 12.85 32.00
N ASN A 6 2.06 12.61 33.30
CA ASN A 6 3.21 13.13 34.04
C ASN A 6 4.58 12.72 33.49
N LEU A 7 4.63 11.71 32.61
CA LEU A 7 5.86 11.23 31.97
C LEU A 7 5.89 11.57 30.45
N GLY A 8 5.04 12.49 30.01
CA GLY A 8 4.99 12.94 28.62
C GLY A 8 4.42 11.91 27.63
N LEU A 9 3.69 10.91 28.15
CA LEU A 9 3.06 9.91 27.30
C LEU A 9 1.87 10.51 26.56
N THR A 10 1.76 10.29 25.25
CA THR A 10 0.70 10.83 24.43
C THR A 10 -0.16 9.73 23.79
N LYS A 11 -1.42 10.05 23.51
CA LYS A 11 -2.32 9.18 22.73
C LYS A 11 -1.73 8.95 21.35
N GLY A 12 -1.73 7.70 20.90
CA GLY A 12 -1.14 7.31 19.61
C GLY A 12 0.27 6.73 19.69
N THR A 13 0.99 6.97 20.80
CA THR A 13 2.33 6.39 21.02
C THR A 13 2.29 4.87 20.96
N MET A 14 3.28 4.30 20.32
CA MET A 14 3.39 2.85 20.11
C MET A 14 4.53 2.27 20.93
N PHE A 15 4.28 1.08 21.50
CA PHE A 15 5.27 0.37 22.30
C PHE A 15 5.41 -1.08 21.84
N GLU A 16 6.65 -1.53 21.78
CA GLU A 16 6.98 -2.95 21.74
C GLU A 16 6.96 -3.52 23.15
N ILE A 17 6.18 -4.58 23.36
CA ILE A 17 6.13 -5.29 24.63
C ILE A 17 7.09 -6.47 24.58
N ALA A 18 8.05 -6.52 25.51
CA ALA A 18 9.02 -7.60 25.64
C ALA A 18 8.96 -8.25 27.01
N SER A 19 9.32 -9.53 27.08
CA SER A 19 9.54 -10.21 28.36
C SER A 19 10.70 -9.58 29.12
N ASN A 20 10.78 -9.86 30.43
CA ASN A 20 11.91 -9.43 31.21
C ASN A 20 13.25 -9.95 30.65
N HIS A 21 14.32 -9.26 30.98
CA HIS A 21 15.65 -9.67 30.60
C HIS A 21 15.94 -11.08 31.12
N THR A 22 16.68 -11.85 30.34
CA THR A 22 17.22 -13.14 30.78
C THR A 22 18.72 -13.02 31.01
N ILE A 23 19.21 -13.62 32.07
CA ILE A 23 20.66 -13.68 32.35
C ILE A 23 21.17 -14.96 31.70
N LYS A 24 22.13 -14.85 30.81
CA LYS A 24 22.88 -15.99 30.25
C LYS A 24 24.34 -15.91 30.71
N THR A 25 24.90 -17.04 31.08
CA THR A 25 26.34 -17.13 31.40
C THR A 25 27.09 -17.53 30.11
N TYR A 26 28.06 -16.72 29.72
CA TYR A 26 28.93 -17.01 28.59
C TYR A 26 30.38 -16.82 29.03
N LYS A 27 31.20 -17.85 28.90
CA LYS A 27 32.60 -17.84 29.35
C LYS A 27 32.77 -17.32 30.79
N GLY A 28 31.93 -17.78 31.72
CA GLY A 28 31.94 -17.38 33.13
C GLY A 28 31.37 -15.99 33.43
N LYS A 29 31.03 -15.17 32.42
CA LYS A 29 30.44 -13.84 32.60
C LYS A 29 28.92 -13.89 32.46
N LYS A 30 28.19 -13.25 33.39
CA LYS A 30 26.73 -13.09 33.34
C LYS A 30 26.38 -11.98 32.36
N LEU A 31 25.75 -12.31 31.25
CA LEU A 31 25.27 -11.38 30.26
C LEU A 31 23.74 -11.18 30.40
N LYS A 32 23.33 -9.92 30.50
CA LYS A 32 21.93 -9.56 30.55
C LYS A 32 21.40 -9.44 29.12
N MET A 33 20.66 -10.45 28.67
CA MET A 33 20.09 -10.49 27.33
C MET A 33 18.74 -9.77 27.30
N PRO A 34 18.42 -9.02 26.23
CA PRO A 34 17.11 -8.40 26.08
C PRO A 34 16.02 -9.47 26.07
N GLY A 35 14.84 -9.10 26.59
CA GLY A 35 13.67 -9.97 26.59
C GLY A 35 13.15 -10.24 25.17
N LYS A 36 12.46 -11.37 25.01
CA LYS A 36 11.81 -11.69 23.73
C LYS A 36 10.58 -10.81 23.53
N THR A 37 10.44 -10.21 22.35
CA THR A 37 9.26 -9.44 21.96
C THR A 37 8.01 -10.29 22.03
N ARG A 38 6.94 -9.74 22.58
CA ARG A 38 5.64 -10.37 22.83
C ARG A 38 4.53 -9.82 21.96
N GLY A 39 4.57 -8.52 21.67
CA GLY A 39 3.55 -7.85 20.89
C GLY A 39 3.82 -6.37 20.73
N LEU A 40 2.93 -5.70 20.04
CA LEU A 40 2.88 -4.27 19.80
C LEU A 40 1.59 -3.71 20.36
N VAL A 41 1.66 -2.60 21.07
CA VAL A 41 0.52 -1.90 21.62
C VAL A 41 0.54 -0.42 21.22
N LYS A 42 -0.64 0.18 21.11
CA LYS A 42 -0.83 1.62 20.84
C LYS A 42 -1.61 2.22 22.01
N ILE A 43 -1.15 3.35 22.51
CA ILE A 43 -1.84 4.09 23.55
C ILE A 43 -3.12 4.68 22.96
N ILE A 44 -4.26 4.41 23.60
CA ILE A 44 -5.58 4.90 23.18
C ILE A 44 -6.16 5.92 24.15
N ASP A 45 -5.67 5.93 25.39
CA ASP A 45 -6.12 6.85 26.42
C ASP A 45 -4.99 7.07 27.45
N VAL A 46 -4.85 8.29 27.96
CA VAL A 46 -3.82 8.68 28.93
C VAL A 46 -4.47 9.40 30.08
N GLY A 47 -4.29 8.87 31.28
CA GLY A 47 -4.67 9.52 32.54
C GLY A 47 -3.43 10.01 33.31
N PRO A 48 -3.63 10.69 34.46
CA PRO A 48 -2.52 11.27 35.24
C PRO A 48 -1.46 10.24 35.69
N GLU A 49 -1.89 9.06 36.10
CA GLU A 49 -1.02 8.00 36.68
C GLU A 49 -0.92 6.75 35.84
N GLY A 50 -1.68 6.66 34.74
CA GLY A 50 -1.73 5.46 33.91
C GLY A 50 -2.28 5.69 32.53
N SER A 51 -2.14 4.70 31.68
CA SER A 51 -2.63 4.75 30.31
C SER A 51 -3.29 3.44 29.90
N LYS A 52 -4.30 3.54 29.02
CA LYS A 52 -4.87 2.39 28.32
C LYS A 52 -4.17 2.18 26.99
N ALA A 53 -3.85 0.95 26.70
CA ALA A 53 -3.25 0.57 25.43
C ALA A 53 -4.04 -0.52 24.75
N ARG A 54 -4.20 -0.41 23.42
CA ARG A 54 -4.78 -1.45 22.58
C ARG A 54 -3.66 -2.32 22.02
N ILE A 55 -3.83 -3.64 22.11
CA ILE A 55 -2.91 -4.59 21.46
C ILE A 55 -3.17 -4.56 19.96
N ILE A 56 -2.19 -4.11 19.18
CA ILE A 56 -2.25 -4.06 17.72
C ILE A 56 -1.79 -5.39 17.13
N ARG A 57 -0.70 -5.95 17.68
CA ARG A 57 -0.14 -7.23 17.26
C ARG A 57 0.25 -8.06 18.48
N LYS A 58 0.00 -9.36 18.41
CA LYS A 58 0.34 -10.28 19.50
C LYS A 58 1.07 -11.47 18.91
N TRP A 59 2.32 -11.65 19.33
CA TRP A 59 3.16 -12.79 18.91
C TRP A 59 3.24 -13.87 19.96
N ARG A 60 3.13 -13.44 21.23
CA ARG A 60 3.15 -14.33 22.41
C ARG A 60 2.28 -13.74 23.51
N LYS A 61 1.95 -14.54 24.52
CA LYS A 61 1.16 -14.09 25.67
C LYS A 61 1.84 -12.88 26.35
N ILE A 62 1.13 -11.77 26.37
CA ILE A 62 1.51 -10.58 27.16
C ILE A 62 1.00 -10.81 28.57
N LYS A 63 1.87 -10.55 29.56
CA LYS A 63 1.57 -10.70 30.99
C LYS A 63 1.94 -9.41 31.70
N GLU A 64 1.37 -9.23 32.87
CA GLU A 64 1.77 -8.20 33.81
C GLU A 64 3.27 -8.33 34.12
N GLY A 65 3.96 -7.19 34.36
CA GLY A 65 5.40 -7.15 34.60
C GLY A 65 6.27 -7.20 33.34
N HIS A 66 5.70 -7.39 32.15
CA HIS A 66 6.47 -7.23 30.91
C HIS A 66 6.87 -5.77 30.69
N ARG A 67 7.99 -5.55 30.02
CA ARG A 67 8.52 -4.21 29.72
C ARG A 67 7.94 -3.67 28.42
N ALA A 68 7.69 -2.36 28.39
CA ALA A 68 7.27 -1.62 27.21
C ALA A 68 8.43 -0.73 26.76
N TYR A 69 8.77 -0.80 25.49
CA TYR A 69 9.78 0.03 24.85
C TYR A 69 9.10 0.86 23.78
N GLU A 70 9.25 2.18 23.88
CA GLU A 70 8.66 3.09 22.90
C GLU A 70 9.31 2.90 21.53
N LEU A 71 8.50 2.86 20.49
CA LEU A 71 8.97 2.89 19.10
C LEU A 71 9.29 4.34 18.72
N LYS A 72 10.55 4.59 18.40
CA LYS A 72 11.04 5.93 18.01
C LYS A 72 10.48 6.42 16.68
N ALA A 73 10.08 5.51 15.83
CA ALA A 73 9.49 5.81 14.51
C ALA A 73 8.27 4.94 14.27
N PRO A 74 7.27 5.44 13.54
CA PRO A 74 6.14 4.63 13.13
C PRO A 74 6.60 3.50 12.20
N PRO A 75 6.02 2.29 12.32
CA PRO A 75 6.40 1.18 11.46
C PRO A 75 6.01 1.46 10.01
N ILE A 76 6.92 1.13 9.10
CA ILE A 76 6.69 1.15 7.66
C ILE A 76 6.20 -0.22 7.24
N THR A 77 5.16 -0.28 6.43
CA THR A 77 4.71 -1.53 5.81
C THR A 77 4.80 -1.45 4.30
N THR A 78 5.14 -2.57 3.71
CA THR A 78 5.15 -2.74 2.25
C THR A 78 4.25 -3.91 1.88
N ASP A 79 3.37 -3.70 0.92
CA ASP A 79 2.47 -4.72 0.38
C ASP A 79 2.91 -5.03 -1.05
N LEU A 80 2.92 -6.31 -1.41
CA LEU A 80 3.01 -6.78 -2.79
C LEU A 80 1.68 -7.44 -3.12
N ASN A 81 0.93 -6.85 -4.04
CA ASN A 81 -0.42 -7.27 -4.40
C ASN A 81 -0.43 -7.95 -5.76
N PHE A 82 -1.26 -8.96 -5.88
CA PHE A 82 -1.67 -9.52 -7.15
C PHE A 82 -3.19 -9.37 -7.28
N THR A 83 -3.64 -8.64 -8.29
CA THR A 83 -5.04 -8.34 -8.55
C THR A 83 -5.50 -9.04 -9.81
N VAL A 84 -6.67 -9.65 -9.73
CA VAL A 84 -7.35 -10.29 -10.86
C VAL A 84 -8.78 -9.77 -10.92
N SER A 85 -9.21 -9.36 -12.09
CA SER A 85 -10.63 -9.16 -12.37
C SER A 85 -11.18 -10.31 -13.21
N THR A 86 -12.46 -10.30 -13.45
CA THR A 86 -13.19 -11.31 -14.23
C THR A 86 -12.81 -11.32 -15.73
N GLY A 87 -11.50 -11.41 -16.04
CA GLY A 87 -10.97 -11.56 -17.39
C GLY A 87 -10.44 -10.31 -18.05
N ASP A 88 -10.60 -9.14 -17.43
CA ASP A 88 -10.31 -7.87 -18.10
C ASP A 88 -9.01 -7.21 -17.60
N ARG A 89 -8.48 -7.62 -16.45
CA ARG A 89 -7.30 -7.02 -15.86
C ARG A 89 -6.51 -8.00 -15.01
N TYR A 90 -5.18 -7.97 -15.18
CA TYR A 90 -4.21 -8.64 -14.32
C TYR A 90 -3.16 -7.63 -13.91
N GLU A 91 -2.95 -7.46 -12.61
CA GLU A 91 -2.04 -6.45 -12.08
C GLU A 91 -1.16 -6.99 -10.98
N LEU A 92 0.11 -6.62 -11.04
CA LEU A 92 1.06 -6.68 -9.94
C LEU A 92 1.27 -5.27 -9.44
N SER A 93 1.00 -5.02 -8.16
CA SER A 93 1.23 -3.69 -7.57
C SER A 93 1.97 -3.79 -6.25
N GLY A 94 2.68 -2.72 -5.91
CA GLY A 94 3.34 -2.57 -4.63
C GLY A 94 2.89 -1.30 -3.94
N LYS A 95 2.68 -1.38 -2.61
CA LYS A 95 2.24 -0.25 -1.79
C LYS A 95 3.21 -0.07 -0.62
N ALA A 96 3.53 1.18 -0.29
CA ALA A 96 4.30 1.54 0.89
C ALA A 96 3.48 2.46 1.79
N TRP A 97 3.21 2.01 3.01
CA TRP A 97 2.42 2.73 4.00
C TRP A 97 3.31 3.32 5.09
N LEU A 98 3.13 4.59 5.38
CA LEU A 98 3.69 5.22 6.58
C LEU A 98 2.67 5.08 7.71
N ASN A 99 3.12 4.57 8.87
CA ASN A 99 2.26 4.41 10.05
C ASN A 99 0.96 3.63 9.77
N SER A 100 1.10 2.45 9.18
CA SER A 100 -0.03 1.61 8.73
C SER A 100 -1.02 1.18 9.85
N PHE A 101 -0.66 1.40 11.12
CA PHE A 101 -1.53 1.17 12.29
C PHE A 101 -2.28 2.42 12.75
N SER A 102 -2.19 3.53 12.02
CA SER A 102 -3.07 4.68 12.22
C SER A 102 -4.48 4.37 11.74
N GLU A 103 -5.49 5.01 12.33
CA GLU A 103 -6.86 4.91 11.85
C GLU A 103 -6.99 5.50 10.44
N PHE A 104 -6.26 6.59 10.19
CA PHE A 104 -6.18 7.22 8.89
C PHE A 104 -4.71 7.28 8.44
N THR A 105 -4.42 6.84 7.23
CA THR A 105 -3.07 6.91 6.65
C THR A 105 -3.13 6.85 5.13
N ALA A 106 -2.04 7.26 4.50
CA ALA A 106 -1.85 7.19 3.06
C ALA A 106 -0.71 6.26 2.68
N SER A 107 -0.73 5.77 1.44
CA SER A 107 0.38 5.04 0.81
C SER A 107 0.77 5.66 -0.51
N ILE A 108 1.99 5.35 -0.93
CA ILE A 108 2.41 5.47 -2.32
C ILE A 108 2.37 4.07 -2.92
N ASN A 109 1.88 3.96 -4.13
CA ASN A 109 1.80 2.69 -4.85
C ASN A 109 2.37 2.80 -6.27
N TYR A 110 2.78 1.66 -6.81
CA TYR A 110 3.12 1.48 -8.22
C TYR A 110 2.29 0.31 -8.78
N HIS A 111 2.01 0.37 -10.06
CA HIS A 111 1.18 -0.58 -10.79
C HIS A 111 1.91 -1.06 -12.03
N LEU A 112 1.82 -2.35 -12.31
CA LEU A 112 2.27 -2.98 -13.54
C LEU A 112 1.24 -4.04 -13.92
N GLY A 113 0.70 -3.97 -15.11
CA GLY A 113 -0.35 -4.93 -15.48
C GLY A 113 -0.67 -4.98 -16.95
N VAL A 114 -1.69 -5.73 -17.25
CA VAL A 114 -2.35 -5.77 -18.55
C VAL A 114 -3.86 -5.57 -18.36
N ILE A 115 -4.48 -4.87 -19.30
CA ILE A 115 -5.89 -4.54 -19.27
C ILE A 115 -6.49 -4.76 -20.66
N ARG A 116 -7.72 -5.27 -20.69
CA ARG A 116 -8.47 -5.47 -21.95
C ARG A 116 -9.16 -4.18 -22.36
N ASP A 117 -9.05 -3.85 -23.64
CA ASP A 117 -9.73 -2.71 -24.24
C ASP A 117 -11.11 -3.10 -24.82
N THR A 118 -11.83 -2.12 -25.36
CA THR A 118 -13.14 -2.32 -26.03
C THR A 118 -13.04 -3.07 -27.36
N ARG A 119 -11.84 -3.26 -27.89
CA ARG A 119 -11.55 -4.03 -29.11
C ARG A 119 -11.07 -5.45 -28.81
N ASP A 120 -11.17 -5.87 -27.54
CA ASP A 120 -10.78 -7.19 -27.06
C ASP A 120 -9.26 -7.46 -27.06
N ASN A 121 -8.43 -6.41 -27.17
CA ASN A 121 -6.99 -6.50 -27.09
C ASN A 121 -6.52 -6.34 -25.64
N MET A 122 -5.37 -6.95 -25.31
CA MET A 122 -4.72 -6.80 -24.03
C MET A 122 -3.56 -5.82 -24.13
N ASP A 123 -3.67 -4.68 -23.47
CA ASP A 123 -2.63 -3.65 -23.44
C ASP A 123 -1.85 -3.68 -22.13
N GLY A 124 -0.54 -3.57 -22.24
CA GLY A 124 0.33 -3.40 -21.07
C GLY A 124 0.22 -1.99 -20.51
N TYR A 125 0.24 -1.87 -19.18
CA TYR A 125 0.29 -0.58 -18.53
C TYR A 125 1.25 -0.57 -17.34
N ILE A 126 1.74 0.62 -17.03
CA ILE A 126 2.49 0.93 -15.82
C ILE A 126 1.88 2.16 -15.17
N GLY A 127 2.13 2.35 -13.87
CA GLY A 127 1.66 3.56 -13.23
C GLY A 127 2.06 3.68 -11.78
N PHE A 128 1.59 4.76 -11.20
CA PHE A 128 1.76 5.07 -9.79
C PHE A 128 0.46 5.65 -9.23
N GLY A 129 0.36 5.72 -7.92
CA GLY A 129 -0.84 6.26 -7.29
C GLY A 129 -0.69 6.43 -5.80
N THR A 130 -1.81 6.71 -5.17
CA THR A 130 -1.93 6.79 -3.73
C THR A 130 -3.18 6.10 -3.24
N ASP A 131 -3.12 5.50 -2.04
CA ASP A 131 -4.31 5.06 -1.33
C ASP A 131 -4.49 5.91 -0.07
N LEU A 132 -5.74 6.23 0.22
CA LEU A 132 -6.17 6.77 1.50
C LEU A 132 -6.90 5.67 2.26
N LYS A 133 -6.40 5.33 3.44
CA LYS A 133 -6.90 4.21 4.25
C LYS A 133 -7.62 4.71 5.49
N TYR A 134 -8.75 4.06 5.81
CA TYR A 134 -9.47 4.21 7.07
C TYR A 134 -9.63 2.85 7.76
N GLY A 135 -9.11 2.74 9.00
CA GLY A 135 -9.17 1.52 9.81
C GLY A 135 -10.54 1.33 10.43
N ILE A 136 -11.16 0.16 10.22
CA ILE A 136 -12.48 -0.18 10.79
C ILE A 136 -12.30 -0.92 12.11
N PHE A 137 -11.49 -1.97 12.12
CA PHE A 137 -11.21 -2.74 13.32
C PHE A 137 -9.77 -3.27 13.35
N SER A 138 -9.31 -3.55 14.55
CA SER A 138 -8.02 -4.20 14.79
C SER A 138 -8.12 -5.08 16.02
N GLY A 139 -7.78 -6.35 15.89
CA GLY A 139 -7.75 -7.30 17.00
C GLY A 139 -7.67 -8.76 16.54
N PHE A 140 -7.39 -9.67 17.47
CA PHE A 140 -7.32 -11.12 17.23
C PHE A 140 -6.39 -11.56 16.10
N GLY A 141 -5.38 -10.75 15.76
CA GLY A 141 -4.47 -11.02 14.64
C GLY A 141 -5.03 -10.66 13.28
N ALA A 142 -6.14 -9.93 13.23
CA ALA A 142 -6.73 -9.41 12.00
C ALA A 142 -6.97 -7.90 12.08
N ASN A 143 -6.95 -7.24 10.92
CA ASN A 143 -7.25 -5.82 10.78
C ASN A 143 -8.11 -5.61 9.54
N GLY A 144 -9.28 -4.98 9.73
CA GLY A 144 -10.16 -4.57 8.63
C GLY A 144 -10.03 -3.07 8.37
N TYR A 145 -9.99 -2.69 7.09
CA TYR A 145 -9.93 -1.29 6.70
C TYR A 145 -10.55 -1.08 5.31
N LEU A 146 -11.04 0.13 5.08
CA LEU A 146 -11.39 0.62 3.75
C LEU A 146 -10.24 1.45 3.19
N SER A 147 -10.08 1.45 1.88
CA SER A 147 -9.18 2.38 1.20
C SER A 147 -9.81 2.94 -0.07
N LEU A 148 -9.48 4.20 -0.37
CA LEU A 148 -9.73 4.84 -1.65
C LEU A 148 -8.41 4.80 -2.42
N ASN A 149 -8.40 4.14 -3.55
CA ASN A 149 -7.24 4.05 -4.45
C ASN A 149 -7.42 5.05 -5.60
N LEU A 150 -6.37 5.83 -5.85
CA LEU A 150 -6.32 6.88 -6.87
C LEU A 150 -5.07 6.64 -7.75
N PRO A 151 -5.16 5.77 -8.77
CA PRO A 151 -4.03 5.46 -9.65
C PRO A 151 -3.92 6.46 -10.81
N PHE A 152 -2.68 6.65 -11.30
CA PHE A 152 -2.35 7.24 -12.58
C PHE A 152 -1.62 6.20 -13.41
N LEU A 153 -2.24 5.78 -14.50
CA LEU A 153 -1.81 4.65 -15.31
C LEU A 153 -1.49 5.11 -16.73
N PHE A 154 -0.48 4.48 -17.34
CA PHE A 154 0.01 4.76 -18.68
C PHE A 154 -0.03 3.46 -19.46
N ALA A 155 -0.88 3.37 -20.47
CA ALA A 155 -0.88 2.25 -21.40
C ALA A 155 -0.23 2.66 -22.72
N GLY A 156 0.49 1.72 -23.34
CA GLY A 156 1.17 1.95 -24.62
C GLY A 156 0.86 0.83 -25.60
N ARG A 157 0.66 1.20 -26.87
CA ARG A 157 0.45 0.26 -27.99
C ARG A 157 0.84 0.90 -29.33
N GLY A 158 0.81 0.13 -30.41
CA GLY A 158 0.83 0.66 -31.79
C GLY A 158 -0.54 1.15 -32.21
N ASP A 159 -0.61 2.26 -32.94
CA ASP A 159 -1.81 2.65 -33.69
C ASP A 159 -1.84 1.96 -35.07
N ASP A 160 -2.87 2.22 -35.88
CA ASP A 160 -3.06 1.55 -37.16
C ASP A 160 -2.06 2.08 -38.25
N ASP A 161 -1.45 3.25 -38.01
CA ASP A 161 -0.36 3.78 -38.83
C ASP A 161 1.04 3.27 -38.35
N GLY A 162 1.11 2.48 -37.29
CA GLY A 162 2.33 1.90 -36.75
C GLY A 162 3.10 2.82 -35.79
N ASN A 163 2.49 3.92 -35.34
CA ASN A 163 3.10 4.79 -34.33
C ASN A 163 2.93 4.21 -32.93
N ASN A 164 3.96 4.37 -32.08
CA ASN A 164 3.85 4.01 -30.67
C ASN A 164 3.10 5.09 -29.90
N VAL A 165 1.87 4.82 -29.53
CA VAL A 165 0.99 5.77 -28.86
C VAL A 165 0.80 5.41 -27.39
N ILE A 166 0.60 6.42 -26.56
CA ILE A 166 0.39 6.31 -25.11
C ILE A 166 -0.97 6.92 -24.76
N SER A 167 -1.68 6.28 -23.85
CA SER A 167 -2.87 6.85 -23.21
C SER A 167 -2.66 6.90 -21.69
N ILE A 168 -3.08 7.99 -21.08
CA ILE A 168 -3.13 8.13 -19.62
C ILE A 168 -4.55 7.83 -19.17
N PHE A 169 -4.69 7.00 -18.16
CA PHE A 169 -5.99 6.69 -17.57
C PHE A 169 -5.92 6.57 -16.05
N SER A 170 -7.07 6.68 -15.40
CA SER A 170 -7.21 6.54 -13.96
C SER A 170 -8.50 5.81 -13.64
N ASP A 171 -8.41 4.82 -12.77
CA ASP A 171 -9.50 3.94 -12.35
C ASP A 171 -9.68 4.01 -10.83
N PRO A 172 -10.22 5.10 -10.28
CA PRO A 172 -10.45 5.22 -8.86
C PRO A 172 -11.31 4.09 -8.33
N SER A 173 -10.88 3.48 -7.21
CA SER A 173 -11.59 2.37 -6.57
C SER A 173 -11.73 2.55 -5.08
N ILE A 174 -12.78 1.92 -4.53
CA ILE A 174 -12.94 1.72 -3.10
C ILE A 174 -12.66 0.26 -2.80
N ASP A 175 -11.75 0.01 -1.85
CA ASP A 175 -11.32 -1.33 -1.48
C ASP A 175 -11.72 -1.65 -0.05
N ALA A 176 -12.35 -2.81 0.15
CA ALA A 176 -12.54 -3.42 1.46
C ALA A 176 -11.43 -4.44 1.69
N ASN A 177 -10.68 -4.27 2.77
CA ASN A 177 -9.46 -5.02 3.02
C ASN A 177 -9.50 -5.75 4.36
N LEU A 178 -9.04 -7.01 4.36
CA LEU A 178 -8.85 -7.84 5.53
C LEU A 178 -7.39 -8.33 5.59
N ALA A 179 -6.62 -7.77 6.51
CA ALA A 179 -5.25 -8.21 6.77
C ALA A 179 -5.24 -9.23 7.91
N VAL A 180 -4.72 -10.42 7.66
CA VAL A 180 -4.59 -11.52 8.63
C VAL A 180 -3.12 -11.76 8.94
N GLN A 181 -2.78 -11.72 10.20
CA GLN A 181 -1.42 -11.94 10.69
C GLN A 181 -1.01 -13.41 10.52
N ILE A 182 0.04 -13.66 9.74
CA ILE A 182 0.66 -14.99 9.58
C ILE A 182 1.97 -15.14 10.34
N SER A 183 2.68 -14.02 10.59
CA SER A 183 3.91 -14.04 11.38
C SER A 183 4.13 -12.70 12.11
N LYS A 184 5.27 -12.58 12.80
CA LYS A 184 5.67 -11.32 13.48
C LYS A 184 5.65 -10.13 12.52
N GLU A 185 6.17 -10.31 11.32
CA GLU A 185 6.44 -9.23 10.35
C GLU A 185 5.63 -9.37 9.06
N ARG A 186 4.70 -10.33 8.99
CA ARG A 186 3.97 -10.61 7.74
C ARG A 186 2.49 -10.79 8.00
N ASP A 187 1.70 -10.23 7.08
CA ASP A 187 0.26 -10.46 6.96
C ASP A 187 -0.07 -10.93 5.54
N ILE A 188 -1.14 -11.68 5.39
CA ILE A 188 -1.85 -11.83 4.13
C ILE A 188 -2.99 -10.81 4.14
N VAL A 189 -3.15 -10.05 3.05
CA VAL A 189 -4.27 -9.13 2.88
C VAL A 189 -5.14 -9.64 1.75
N LEU A 190 -6.41 -9.81 2.02
CA LEU A 190 -7.45 -10.08 1.04
C LEU A 190 -8.21 -8.79 0.81
N SER A 191 -8.41 -8.43 -0.45
CA SER A 191 -9.10 -7.19 -0.82
C SER A 191 -10.18 -7.47 -1.85
N ALA A 192 -11.33 -6.80 -1.66
CA ALA A 192 -12.38 -6.68 -2.66
C ALA A 192 -12.49 -5.20 -3.02
N SER A 193 -12.29 -4.89 -4.28
CA SER A 193 -12.24 -3.54 -4.82
C SER A 193 -13.39 -3.31 -5.78
N TYR A 194 -13.97 -2.11 -5.75
CA TYR A 194 -14.97 -1.67 -6.70
C TYR A 194 -14.49 -0.41 -7.41
N VAL A 195 -14.25 -0.52 -8.73
CA VAL A 195 -13.94 0.61 -9.60
C VAL A 195 -15.23 1.29 -10.00
N PHE A 196 -15.44 2.52 -9.55
CA PHE A 196 -16.69 3.26 -9.75
C PHE A 196 -16.66 4.18 -10.97
N THR A 197 -15.48 4.57 -11.42
CA THR A 197 -15.31 5.38 -12.63
C THR A 197 -14.00 5.05 -13.31
N SER A 198 -13.92 5.37 -14.58
CA SER A 198 -12.67 5.29 -15.35
C SER A 198 -12.58 6.56 -16.20
N MET A 199 -11.44 7.22 -16.11
CA MET A 199 -11.14 8.45 -16.83
C MET A 199 -9.99 8.18 -17.80
N HIS A 200 -10.21 8.46 -19.07
CA HIS A 200 -9.23 8.20 -20.13
C HIS A 200 -8.82 9.49 -20.84
N GLY A 201 -7.52 9.67 -20.98
CA GLY A 201 -6.95 10.62 -21.91
C GLY A 201 -7.02 10.12 -23.37
N PRO A 202 -6.68 10.98 -24.32
CA PRO A 202 -6.52 10.58 -25.71
C PRO A 202 -5.31 9.65 -25.87
N TRP A 203 -5.33 8.79 -26.88
CA TRP A 203 -4.15 8.12 -27.37
C TRP A 203 -3.34 9.12 -28.19
N GLN A 204 -2.08 9.29 -27.86
CA GLN A 204 -1.22 10.31 -28.46
C GLN A 204 0.24 9.86 -28.49
N TRP A 205 1.04 10.47 -29.35
CA TRP A 205 2.47 10.25 -29.47
C TRP A 205 3.21 11.56 -29.70
N GLN A 206 4.52 11.54 -29.51
CA GLN A 206 5.39 12.67 -29.76
C GLN A 206 6.05 12.48 -31.13
N LYS A 207 5.72 13.35 -32.09
CA LYS A 207 6.33 13.38 -33.40
C LYS A 207 7.50 14.34 -33.40
N ASP A 208 8.65 13.89 -33.85
CA ASP A 208 9.79 14.76 -34.11
C ASP A 208 9.48 15.63 -35.33
N THR A 209 9.51 16.95 -35.19
CA THR A 209 9.26 17.91 -36.27
C THR A 209 10.47 18.04 -37.20
N GLY A 210 11.60 17.43 -36.88
CA GLY A 210 12.87 17.59 -37.57
C GLY A 210 13.56 18.92 -37.28
N SER A 211 12.92 19.78 -36.47
CA SER A 211 13.50 21.06 -36.03
C SER A 211 14.20 20.88 -34.69
N ARG A 212 15.15 21.77 -34.39
CA ARG A 212 15.87 21.81 -33.12
C ARG A 212 15.68 23.16 -32.46
N ASP A 213 15.63 23.15 -31.13
CA ASP A 213 15.60 24.37 -30.32
C ASP A 213 17.03 25.00 -30.24
N GLU A 214 17.14 26.12 -29.52
CA GLU A 214 18.41 26.85 -29.33
C GLU A 214 19.46 26.00 -28.59
N ASP A 215 19.06 25.00 -27.79
CA ASP A 215 19.93 24.09 -27.06
C ASP A 215 20.29 22.83 -27.88
N GLY A 216 19.76 22.71 -29.10
CA GLY A 216 20.00 21.57 -30.02
C GLY A 216 19.12 20.36 -29.76
N SER A 217 18.13 20.46 -28.86
CA SER A 217 17.15 19.40 -28.60
C SER A 217 16.08 19.32 -29.69
N SER A 218 15.60 18.11 -30.02
CA SER A 218 14.54 17.94 -31.02
C SER A 218 13.24 18.58 -30.54
N ILE A 219 12.61 19.39 -31.39
CA ILE A 219 11.27 19.93 -31.14
C ILE A 219 10.27 18.84 -31.54
N THR A 220 9.42 18.47 -30.59
CA THR A 220 8.38 17.46 -30.80
C THR A 220 6.99 18.09 -30.74
N GLU A 221 6.07 17.59 -31.55
CA GLU A 221 4.65 17.93 -31.49
C GLU A 221 3.84 16.73 -31.04
N THR A 222 2.76 17.00 -30.29
CA THR A 222 1.83 15.95 -29.87
C THR A 222 0.83 15.68 -30.99
N GLU A 223 0.81 14.46 -31.51
CA GLU A 223 -0.18 13.98 -32.45
C GLU A 223 -1.10 12.94 -31.83
N TYR A 224 -2.33 12.85 -32.33
CA TYR A 224 -3.29 11.85 -31.89
C TYR A 224 -3.17 10.58 -32.73
N ALA A 225 -3.44 9.45 -32.08
CA ALA A 225 -3.46 8.14 -32.73
C ALA A 225 -4.50 8.08 -33.86
N VAL A 226 -4.17 7.36 -34.93
CA VAL A 226 -5.04 7.11 -36.06
C VAL A 226 -5.62 5.70 -35.93
N TRP A 227 -6.94 5.58 -36.14
CA TRP A 227 -7.68 4.31 -36.07
C TRP A 227 -8.53 4.16 -37.34
N ASP A 228 -8.31 3.09 -38.09
CA ASP A 228 -8.92 2.85 -39.42
C ASP A 228 -10.46 2.85 -39.42
N ASP A 229 -11.03 2.36 -38.33
CA ASP A 229 -12.47 2.27 -38.13
C ASP A 229 -13.07 3.46 -37.34
N ASN A 230 -12.25 4.49 -37.04
CA ASN A 230 -12.59 5.60 -36.15
C ASN A 230 -13.03 5.15 -34.74
N MET A 231 -12.84 3.87 -34.37
CA MET A 231 -13.16 3.34 -33.05
C MET A 231 -11.94 3.40 -32.15
N LYS A 232 -11.82 4.45 -31.40
CA LYS A 232 -10.79 4.63 -30.38
C LYS A 232 -10.85 3.50 -29.35
N PRO A 233 -9.75 2.77 -29.09
CA PRO A 233 -9.69 1.81 -28.00
C PRO A 233 -9.90 2.50 -26.65
N GLU A 234 -10.80 1.94 -25.84
CA GLU A 234 -11.10 2.46 -24.51
C GLU A 234 -10.97 1.32 -23.48
N PHE A 235 -10.44 1.63 -22.32
CA PHE A 235 -10.50 0.73 -21.19
C PHE A 235 -11.80 0.96 -20.41
N ARG A 236 -12.47 -0.12 -20.01
CA ARG A 236 -13.71 -0.04 -19.23
C ARG A 236 -13.62 -0.90 -17.96
N PRO A 237 -12.66 -0.64 -17.07
CA PRO A 237 -12.44 -1.44 -15.90
C PRO A 237 -13.47 -1.13 -14.79
N LYS A 238 -14.76 -1.24 -15.12
CA LYS A 238 -15.83 -1.06 -14.12
C LYS A 238 -16.14 -2.39 -13.47
N GLY A 239 -16.37 -2.37 -12.15
CA GLY A 239 -16.87 -3.53 -11.44
C GLY A 239 -15.97 -3.99 -10.28
N PHE A 240 -16.08 -5.27 -9.95
CA PHE A 240 -15.42 -5.85 -8.81
C PHE A 240 -14.12 -6.53 -9.19
N TYR A 241 -13.12 -6.31 -8.35
CA TYR A 241 -11.82 -6.94 -8.42
C TYR A 241 -11.50 -7.63 -7.10
N ILE A 242 -10.76 -8.70 -7.16
CA ILE A 242 -10.25 -9.39 -5.97
C ILE A 242 -8.73 -9.35 -6.04
N SER A 243 -8.11 -9.02 -4.92
CA SER A 243 -6.65 -9.07 -4.81
C SER A 243 -6.21 -9.81 -3.55
N ILE A 244 -5.04 -10.40 -3.65
CA ILE A 244 -4.32 -10.99 -2.54
C ILE A 244 -2.95 -10.34 -2.45
N SER A 245 -2.54 -9.97 -1.23
CA SER A 245 -1.25 -9.34 -1.00
C SER A 245 -0.47 -10.03 0.10
N LEU A 246 0.84 -9.99 -0.04
CA LEU A 246 1.77 -10.26 1.06
C LEU A 246 2.26 -8.93 1.61
N ARG A 247 1.91 -8.63 2.86
CA ARG A 247 2.35 -7.46 3.60
C ARG A 247 3.56 -7.78 4.44
N ARG A 248 4.60 -6.95 4.35
CA ARG A 248 5.76 -6.97 5.25
C ARG A 248 5.78 -5.71 6.11
N ILE A 249 6.06 -5.90 7.40
CA ILE A 249 6.11 -4.82 8.40
C ILE A 249 7.54 -4.71 8.89
N ARG A 250 8.08 -3.50 8.88
CA ARG A 250 9.39 -3.16 9.45
C ARG A 250 9.17 -2.24 10.65
N PHE A 251 9.75 -2.62 11.77
CA PHE A 251 9.71 -1.89 13.03
C PHE A 251 11.00 -1.14 13.27
#